data_1f865f5255a4790b03226e7c6086adc2
#
_entry.id   1f865f5255a4790b03226e7c6086adc2
#
_cell.length_a   1.000
_cell.length_b   1.000
_cell.length_c   1.000
_cell.angle_alpha   90.00
_cell.angle_beta   90.00
_cell.angle_gamma   90.00
#
_symmetry.space_group_name_H-M   'P 1'
#
loop_
_entity.id
_entity.type
_entity.pdbx_description
1 polymer ?
#
loop_
_entity_poly.entity_id
_entity_poly.type
_entity_poly.pdbx_seq_one_letter_code
_entity_poly.pdbx_strand_id
1 'polypeptide(L)'
;MRTIPEQKDYWRREGLARRRQISSHRREEAALLLKNFVMRTFPQGFVLSYIPFRSELNVHAINVWLAQENRLLLPKIRGRTLVPVQTSLEELSRLSSPKDVNQLSGEEVAERFVATALVPAVMFDRQGFRLGYGGGYYDRFLSKNPHIWTVGVGFKEQQIESLPREPHDIPLRCLYLT
;
A
#
# COMPACT_ATOMS: atom_id res chain seq x y z
N MET A 1 -3.53 30.44 -10.15
CA MET A 1 -4.00 29.08 -9.84
C MET A 1 -2.80 28.18 -9.63
N ARG A 2 -2.81 27.26 -8.63
CA ARG A 2 -1.73 26.29 -8.48
C ARG A 2 -1.79 25.24 -9.59
N THR A 3 -0.66 24.84 -10.12
CA THR A 3 -0.53 23.71 -11.06
C THR A 3 -0.87 22.38 -10.38
N ILE A 4 -1.15 21.32 -11.15
CA ILE A 4 -1.44 19.98 -10.59
C ILE A 4 -0.28 19.48 -9.70
N PRO A 5 1.00 19.57 -10.10
CA PRO A 5 2.11 19.19 -9.21
C PRO A 5 2.13 19.97 -7.89
N GLU A 6 1.94 21.27 -7.90
CA GLU A 6 1.89 22.10 -6.68
C GLU A 6 0.71 21.73 -5.76
N GLN A 7 -0.44 21.39 -6.35
CA GLN A 7 -1.59 20.89 -5.59
C GLN A 7 -1.28 19.51 -4.96
N LYS A 8 -0.66 18.60 -5.73
CA LYS A 8 -0.23 17.29 -5.21
C LYS A 8 0.77 17.46 -4.06
N ASP A 9 1.71 18.37 -4.14
CA ASP A 9 2.69 18.62 -3.07
C ASP A 9 2.05 19.24 -1.82
N TYR A 10 1.07 20.11 -2.00
CA TYR A 10 0.27 20.62 -0.87
C TYR A 10 -0.42 19.46 -0.14
N TRP A 11 -1.14 18.58 -0.86
CA TRP A 11 -1.86 17.47 -0.26
C TRP A 11 -0.95 16.41 0.34
N ARG A 12 0.26 16.20 -0.18
CA ARG A 12 1.27 15.33 0.47
C ARG A 12 1.65 15.87 1.84
N ARG A 13 1.94 17.16 1.95
CA ARG A 13 2.27 17.79 3.25
C ARG A 13 1.12 17.70 4.23
N GLU A 14 -0.08 18.01 3.77
CA GLU A 14 -1.30 17.95 4.57
C GLU A 14 -1.59 16.54 5.08
N GLY A 15 -1.55 15.54 4.21
CA GLY A 15 -1.80 14.14 4.59
C GLY A 15 -0.75 13.60 5.57
N LEU A 16 0.51 13.96 5.41
CA LEU A 16 1.55 13.61 6.37
C LEU A 16 1.33 14.29 7.72
N ALA A 17 0.86 15.53 7.74
CA ALA A 17 0.53 16.24 8.98
C ALA A 17 -0.64 15.56 9.70
N ARG A 18 -1.73 15.26 9.01
CA ARG A 18 -2.90 14.54 9.55
C ARG A 18 -2.49 13.19 10.15
N ARG A 19 -1.71 12.38 9.41
CA ARG A 19 -1.23 11.09 9.91
C ARG A 19 -0.41 11.18 11.19
N ARG A 20 0.39 12.24 11.38
CA ARG A 20 1.20 12.42 12.60
C ARG A 20 0.34 12.66 13.84
N GLN A 21 -0.85 13.22 13.68
CA GLN A 21 -1.76 13.53 14.79
C GLN A 21 -2.54 12.31 15.30
N ILE A 22 -2.53 11.20 14.55
CA ILE A 22 -3.22 9.97 14.93
C ILE A 22 -2.50 9.34 16.11
N SER A 23 -3.23 9.10 17.21
CA SER A 23 -2.70 8.51 18.43
C SER A 23 -2.23 7.07 18.23
N SER A 24 -1.33 6.57 19.09
CA SER A 24 -0.85 5.18 19.06
C SER A 24 -2.00 4.19 19.22
N HIS A 25 -2.89 4.43 20.17
CA HIS A 25 -4.08 3.59 20.40
C HIS A 25 -4.94 3.46 19.13
N ARG A 26 -5.21 4.59 18.44
CA ARG A 26 -5.98 4.61 17.20
C ARG A 26 -5.27 3.85 16.07
N ARG A 27 -3.93 3.89 16.03
CA ARG A 27 -3.13 3.13 15.06
C ARG A 27 -3.19 1.63 15.29
N GLU A 28 -3.15 1.20 16.54
CA GLU A 28 -3.25 -0.22 16.93
C GLU A 28 -4.64 -0.78 16.61
N GLU A 29 -5.70 -0.05 16.96
CA GLU A 29 -7.07 -0.38 16.60
C GLU A 29 -7.23 -0.51 15.08
N ALA A 30 -6.74 0.46 14.32
CA ALA A 30 -6.77 0.46 12.87
C ALA A 30 -6.05 -0.75 12.25
N ALA A 31 -4.89 -1.11 12.78
CA ALA A 31 -4.13 -2.27 12.33
C ALA A 31 -4.89 -3.59 12.58
N LEU A 32 -5.57 -3.71 13.74
CA LEU A 32 -6.38 -4.88 14.07
C LEU A 32 -7.61 -5.00 13.16
N LEU A 33 -8.31 -3.89 12.93
CA LEU A 33 -9.47 -3.84 12.04
C LEU A 33 -9.10 -4.24 10.62
N LEU A 34 -7.99 -3.70 10.10
CA LEU A 34 -7.50 -4.05 8.76
C LEU A 34 -7.10 -5.53 8.68
N LYS A 35 -6.42 -6.06 9.69
CA LYS A 35 -6.06 -7.49 9.74
C LYS A 35 -7.31 -8.36 9.62
N ASN A 36 -8.33 -8.10 10.43
CA ASN A 36 -9.59 -8.86 10.42
C ASN A 36 -10.30 -8.76 9.05
N PHE A 37 -10.30 -7.58 8.45
CA PHE A 37 -10.85 -7.38 7.11
C PHE A 37 -10.11 -8.22 6.06
N VAL A 38 -8.79 -8.14 6.01
CA VAL A 38 -7.97 -8.87 5.01
C VAL A 38 -8.15 -10.39 5.16
N MET A 39 -8.10 -10.91 6.39
CA MET A 39 -8.26 -12.35 6.64
C MET A 39 -9.62 -12.89 6.21
N ARG A 40 -10.69 -12.10 6.38
CA ARG A 40 -12.05 -12.51 6.00
C ARG A 40 -12.33 -12.35 4.51
N THR A 41 -11.82 -11.27 3.91
CA THR A 41 -12.16 -10.89 2.53
C THR A 41 -11.28 -11.59 1.50
N PHE A 42 -10.01 -11.84 1.85
CA PHE A 42 -9.00 -12.40 0.94
C PHE A 42 -8.35 -13.67 1.52
N PRO A 43 -9.12 -14.75 1.76
CA PRO A 43 -8.61 -15.96 2.41
C PRO A 43 -7.66 -16.78 1.51
N GLN A 44 -7.59 -16.47 0.21
CA GLN A 44 -6.80 -17.23 -0.77
C GLN A 44 -6.03 -16.31 -1.72
N GLY A 45 -5.06 -16.89 -2.44
CA GLY A 45 -4.22 -16.22 -3.43
C GLY A 45 -3.11 -15.37 -2.83
N PHE A 46 -2.16 -14.99 -3.68
CA PHE A 46 -1.06 -14.10 -3.28
C PHE A 46 -1.55 -12.68 -3.02
N VAL A 47 -1.04 -12.08 -1.95
CA VAL A 47 -1.33 -10.70 -1.57
C VAL A 47 -0.04 -9.88 -1.63
N LEU A 48 0.00 -8.90 -2.51
CA LEU A 48 1.06 -7.89 -2.54
C LEU A 48 0.77 -6.87 -1.43
N SER A 49 1.59 -6.93 -0.38
CA SER A 49 1.52 -6.02 0.76
C SER A 49 2.68 -5.01 0.71
N TYR A 50 3.00 -4.37 1.81
CA TYR A 50 4.09 -3.41 1.91
C TYR A 50 4.76 -3.48 3.29
N ILE A 51 5.95 -2.87 3.41
CA ILE A 51 6.56 -2.56 4.71
C ILE A 51 6.21 -1.11 5.05
N PRO A 52 5.56 -0.85 6.19
CA PRO A 52 5.13 0.49 6.54
C PRO A 52 6.28 1.50 6.59
N PHE A 53 6.07 2.67 5.98
CA PHE A 53 7.03 3.76 6.02
C PHE A 53 6.52 4.89 6.92
N ARG A 54 7.33 5.26 7.93
CA ARG A 54 7.01 6.34 8.89
C ARG A 54 5.65 6.09 9.58
N SER A 55 4.70 6.98 9.33
CA SER A 55 3.36 6.97 9.95
C SER A 55 2.30 6.21 9.13
N GLU A 56 2.67 5.36 8.18
CA GLU A 56 1.72 4.49 7.47
C GLU A 56 1.02 3.52 8.41
N LEU A 57 -0.14 3.05 7.99
CA LEU A 57 -0.88 2.02 8.75
C LEU A 57 -0.02 0.76 8.86
N ASN A 58 0.11 0.27 10.09
CA ASN A 58 0.93 -0.91 10.37
C ASN A 58 0.22 -2.17 9.88
N VAL A 59 0.86 -2.86 8.92
CA VAL A 59 0.40 -4.14 8.36
C VAL A 59 1.26 -5.33 8.79
N HIS A 60 2.14 -5.15 9.78
CA HIS A 60 3.07 -6.21 10.18
C HIS A 60 2.35 -7.52 10.55
N ALA A 61 1.28 -7.44 11.34
CA ALA A 61 0.51 -8.62 11.74
C ALA A 61 -0.20 -9.32 10.55
N ILE A 62 -0.54 -8.57 9.50
CA ILE A 62 -1.06 -9.12 8.24
C ILE A 62 0.08 -9.81 7.48
N ASN A 63 1.23 -9.18 7.38
CA ASN A 63 2.39 -9.71 6.69
C ASN A 63 2.88 -11.02 7.33
N VAL A 64 2.90 -11.08 8.67
CA VAL A 64 3.24 -12.31 9.41
C VAL A 64 2.26 -13.44 9.06
N TRP A 65 0.95 -13.19 9.12
CA TRP A 65 -0.05 -14.17 8.75
C TRP A 65 0.08 -14.62 7.29
N LEU A 66 0.23 -13.69 6.35
CA LEU A 66 0.40 -14.02 4.93
C LEU A 66 1.69 -14.82 4.66
N ALA A 67 2.78 -14.52 5.38
CA ALA A 67 4.03 -15.26 5.28
C ALA A 67 3.90 -16.70 5.83
N GLN A 68 3.19 -16.88 6.94
CA GLN A 68 2.88 -18.21 7.50
C GLN A 68 2.07 -19.07 6.53
N GLU A 69 1.17 -18.45 5.75
CA GLU A 69 0.37 -19.09 4.70
C GLU A 69 1.10 -19.20 3.34
N ASN A 70 2.37 -18.79 3.25
CA ASN A 70 3.16 -18.73 2.02
C ASN A 70 2.51 -17.85 0.91
N ARG A 71 1.82 -16.79 1.29
CA ARG A 71 1.02 -15.92 0.41
C ARG A 71 1.51 -14.46 0.37
N LEU A 72 2.53 -14.12 1.17
CA LEU A 72 3.06 -12.76 1.22
C LEU A 72 3.92 -12.47 0.00
N LEU A 73 3.57 -11.38 -0.71
CA LEU A 73 4.44 -10.73 -1.66
C LEU A 73 4.79 -9.33 -1.17
N LEU A 74 6.05 -8.93 -1.33
CA LEU A 74 6.49 -7.56 -1.07
C LEU A 74 7.03 -6.90 -2.35
N PRO A 75 6.88 -5.57 -2.50
CA PRO A 75 7.20 -4.84 -3.72
C PRO A 75 8.69 -4.48 -3.77
N LYS A 76 9.50 -5.29 -4.42
CA LYS A 76 10.88 -4.94 -4.75
C LYS A 76 10.93 -3.91 -5.88
N ILE A 77 11.78 -2.91 -5.76
CA ILE A 77 11.93 -1.89 -6.80
C ILE A 77 13.16 -2.21 -7.65
N ARG A 78 12.91 -2.37 -8.95
CA ARG A 78 13.96 -2.55 -9.96
C ARG A 78 13.87 -1.42 -11.00
N GLY A 79 14.75 -0.44 -10.89
CA GLY A 79 14.67 0.79 -11.69
C GLY A 79 13.36 1.55 -11.44
N ARG A 80 12.48 1.59 -12.44
CA ARG A 80 11.17 2.23 -12.36
C ARG A 80 10.00 1.23 -12.20
N THR A 81 10.29 -0.05 -12.01
CA THR A 81 9.32 -1.14 -12.00
C THR A 81 9.20 -1.71 -10.59
N LEU A 82 7.97 -2.04 -10.21
CA LEU A 82 7.65 -2.81 -9.01
C LEU A 82 7.61 -4.29 -9.40
N VAL A 83 8.34 -5.13 -8.66
CA VAL A 83 8.41 -6.57 -8.87
C VAL A 83 7.92 -7.27 -7.59
N PRO A 84 6.86 -8.09 -7.66
CA PRO A 84 6.40 -8.87 -6.51
C PRO A 84 7.41 -9.97 -6.15
N VAL A 85 7.86 -10.01 -4.90
CA VAL A 85 8.78 -11.04 -4.40
C VAL A 85 8.11 -11.80 -3.26
N GLN A 86 8.05 -13.12 -3.37
CA GLN A 86 7.55 -13.96 -2.30
C GLN A 86 8.49 -13.87 -1.10
N THR A 87 7.91 -13.63 0.07
CA THR A 87 8.67 -13.32 1.28
C THR A 87 8.30 -14.29 2.37
N SER A 88 9.26 -15.05 2.84
CA SER A 88 9.13 -15.98 3.97
C SER A 88 9.03 -15.22 5.30
N LEU A 89 8.60 -15.94 6.36
CA LEU A 89 8.56 -15.38 7.70
C LEU A 89 9.97 -15.01 8.21
N GLU A 90 10.98 -15.80 7.85
CA GLU A 90 12.37 -15.53 8.20
C GLU A 90 12.88 -14.25 7.53
N GLU A 91 12.66 -14.09 6.23
CA GLU A 91 13.03 -12.86 5.51
C GLU A 91 12.29 -11.65 6.05
N LEU A 92 10.96 -11.77 6.31
CA LEU A 92 10.15 -10.69 6.87
C LEU A 92 10.72 -10.22 8.22
N SER A 93 11.21 -11.12 9.07
CA SER A 93 11.77 -10.79 10.39
C SER A 93 13.04 -9.92 10.33
N ARG A 94 13.73 -9.92 9.19
CA ARG A 94 14.96 -9.13 8.95
C ARG A 94 14.69 -7.74 8.38
N LEU A 95 13.43 -7.48 7.96
CA LEU A 95 13.07 -6.20 7.35
C LEU A 95 12.68 -5.18 8.43
N SER A 96 13.34 -4.04 8.44
CA SER A 96 13.05 -2.91 9.33
C SER A 96 12.52 -1.68 8.59
N SER A 97 12.68 -1.65 7.28
CA SER A 97 12.26 -0.52 6.44
C SER A 97 11.85 -0.97 5.02
N PRO A 98 11.10 -0.14 4.27
CA PRO A 98 10.79 -0.44 2.86
C PRO A 98 12.02 -0.60 1.96
N LYS A 99 13.16 -0.01 2.32
CA LYS A 99 14.41 -0.13 1.54
C LYS A 99 14.99 -1.52 1.60
N ASP A 100 14.78 -2.23 2.71
CA ASP A 100 15.32 -3.57 2.94
C ASP A 100 14.66 -4.59 1.99
N VAL A 101 13.44 -4.30 1.50
CA VAL A 101 12.73 -5.14 0.51
C VAL A 101 13.57 -5.34 -0.75
N ASN A 102 14.42 -4.39 -1.12
CA ASN A 102 15.29 -4.53 -2.29
C ASN A 102 16.41 -5.57 -2.10
N GLN A 103 16.66 -6.00 -0.86
CA GLN A 103 17.66 -7.02 -0.51
C GLN A 103 17.05 -8.43 -0.44
N LEU A 104 15.73 -8.57 -0.59
CA LEU A 104 15.07 -9.88 -0.59
C LEU A 104 15.64 -10.77 -1.69
N SER A 105 15.90 -12.01 -1.31
CA SER A 105 16.38 -13.09 -2.19
C SER A 105 15.28 -14.06 -2.61
N GLY A 106 14.06 -13.86 -2.10
CA GLY A 106 12.90 -14.69 -2.41
C GLY A 106 12.57 -14.73 -3.90
N GLU A 107 11.73 -15.69 -4.28
CA GLU A 107 11.32 -15.87 -5.67
C GLU A 107 10.49 -14.70 -6.18
N GLU A 108 10.81 -14.22 -7.40
CA GLU A 108 9.98 -13.23 -8.09
C GLU A 108 8.74 -13.92 -8.65
N VAL A 109 7.57 -13.47 -8.20
CA VAL A 109 6.29 -14.03 -8.61
C VAL A 109 5.75 -13.25 -9.80
N ALA A 110 5.40 -13.97 -10.87
CA ALA A 110 4.82 -13.33 -12.05
C ALA A 110 3.51 -12.60 -11.67
N GLU A 111 3.37 -11.38 -12.19
CA GLU A 111 2.30 -10.43 -11.84
C GLU A 111 0.89 -11.02 -11.99
N ARG A 112 0.69 -11.93 -12.96
CA ARG A 112 -0.59 -12.64 -13.18
C ARG A 112 -1.08 -13.49 -12.00
N PHE A 113 -0.20 -13.85 -11.08
CA PHE A 113 -0.54 -14.62 -9.88
C PHE A 113 -0.88 -13.74 -8.68
N VAL A 114 -0.67 -12.44 -8.77
CA VAL A 114 -1.06 -11.50 -7.72
C VAL A 114 -2.59 -11.34 -7.71
N ALA A 115 -3.24 -11.87 -6.69
CA ALA A 115 -4.70 -11.78 -6.57
C ALA A 115 -5.14 -10.41 -6.01
N THR A 116 -4.44 -9.94 -4.98
CA THR A 116 -4.81 -8.72 -4.25
C THR A 116 -3.57 -7.86 -3.99
N ALA A 117 -3.73 -6.53 -4.01
CA ALA A 117 -2.71 -5.59 -3.58
C ALA A 117 -3.26 -4.65 -2.49
N LEU A 118 -2.57 -4.60 -1.36
CA LEU A 118 -2.77 -3.60 -0.32
C LEU A 118 -1.91 -2.39 -0.65
N VAL A 119 -2.53 -1.27 -0.94
CA VAL A 119 -1.86 -0.09 -1.49
C VAL A 119 -1.87 1.05 -0.47
N PRO A 120 -0.70 1.40 0.11
CA PRO A 120 -0.59 2.56 0.99
C PRO A 120 -0.60 3.86 0.18
N ALA A 121 -1.00 4.96 0.82
CA ALA A 121 -0.87 6.29 0.26
C ALA A 121 -0.73 7.36 1.33
N VAL A 122 -0.44 8.58 0.91
CA VAL A 122 -0.44 9.76 1.76
C VAL A 122 -1.87 10.30 1.91
N MET A 123 -2.63 10.34 0.81
CA MET A 123 -4.02 10.77 0.76
C MET A 123 -4.84 9.86 -0.16
N PHE A 124 -6.13 9.82 0.07
CA PHE A 124 -7.13 9.14 -0.77
C PHE A 124 -8.28 10.10 -1.08
N ASP A 125 -8.99 9.86 -2.18
CA ASP A 125 -10.26 10.52 -2.44
C ASP A 125 -11.43 9.51 -2.52
N ARG A 126 -12.66 10.04 -2.49
CA ARG A 126 -13.87 9.20 -2.53
C ARG A 126 -14.05 8.40 -3.80
N GLN A 127 -13.32 8.73 -4.85
CA GLN A 127 -13.39 8.03 -6.15
C GLN A 127 -12.31 6.95 -6.28
N GLY A 128 -11.57 6.67 -5.20
CA GLY A 128 -10.55 5.63 -5.17
C GLY A 128 -9.16 6.07 -5.64
N PHE A 129 -8.99 7.34 -6.03
CA PHE A 129 -7.66 7.83 -6.37
C PHE A 129 -6.81 8.05 -5.12
N ARG A 130 -5.52 7.88 -5.30
CA ARG A 130 -4.55 8.01 -4.20
C ARG A 130 -3.42 8.96 -4.58
N LEU A 131 -2.88 9.58 -3.58
CA LEU A 131 -1.67 10.37 -3.68
C LEU A 131 -0.56 9.68 -2.86
N GLY A 132 0.40 9.09 -3.57
CA GLY A 132 1.61 8.51 -2.97
C GLY A 132 2.72 9.54 -2.80
N TYR A 133 3.94 9.05 -2.55
CA TYR A 133 5.14 9.88 -2.36
C TYR A 133 5.73 10.46 -3.66
N GLY A 134 5.14 10.17 -4.82
CA GLY A 134 5.54 10.76 -6.11
C GLY A 134 6.38 9.84 -7.02
N GLY A 135 6.71 8.62 -6.61
CA GLY A 135 7.47 7.68 -7.43
C GLY A 135 6.69 7.02 -8.58
N GLY A 136 5.35 7.03 -8.53
CA GLY A 136 4.47 6.46 -9.56
C GLY A 136 4.59 4.93 -9.76
N TYR A 137 5.19 4.22 -8.79
CA TYR A 137 5.43 2.77 -8.92
C TYR A 137 4.14 1.97 -9.02
N TYR A 138 3.17 2.26 -8.13
CA TYR A 138 1.87 1.59 -8.15
C TYR A 138 1.05 1.93 -9.39
N ASP A 139 1.08 3.18 -9.88
CA ASP A 139 0.32 3.53 -11.09
C ASP A 139 0.83 2.76 -12.31
N ARG A 140 2.15 2.69 -12.49
CA ARG A 140 2.77 1.90 -13.57
C ARG A 140 2.54 0.40 -13.42
N PHE A 141 2.53 -0.12 -12.19
CA PHE A 141 2.28 -1.54 -11.93
C PHE A 141 0.82 -1.90 -12.18
N LEU A 142 -0.11 -1.13 -11.63
CA LEU A 142 -1.54 -1.41 -11.71
C LEU A 142 -2.11 -1.17 -13.11
N SER A 143 -1.57 -0.21 -13.88
CA SER A 143 -1.99 0.01 -15.26
C SER A 143 -1.75 -1.21 -16.16
N LYS A 144 -0.71 -1.99 -15.87
CA LYS A 144 -0.38 -3.23 -16.60
C LYS A 144 -1.12 -4.46 -16.05
N ASN A 145 -1.65 -4.38 -14.84
CA ASN A 145 -2.21 -5.50 -14.10
C ASN A 145 -3.66 -5.22 -13.62
N PRO A 146 -4.61 -4.96 -14.55
CA PRO A 146 -5.98 -4.59 -14.18
C PRO A 146 -6.78 -5.72 -13.53
N HIS A 147 -6.29 -6.97 -13.56
CA HIS A 147 -6.91 -8.12 -12.90
C HIS A 147 -6.75 -8.07 -11.37
N ILE A 148 -5.71 -7.40 -10.86
CA ILE A 148 -5.42 -7.35 -9.43
C ILE A 148 -6.54 -6.63 -8.68
N TRP A 149 -7.04 -7.23 -7.59
CA TRP A 149 -7.96 -6.56 -6.70
C TRP A 149 -7.20 -5.60 -5.79
N THR A 150 -7.40 -4.30 -5.97
CA THR A 150 -6.65 -3.26 -5.27
C THR A 150 -7.44 -2.69 -4.10
N VAL A 151 -6.81 -2.66 -2.92
CA VAL A 151 -7.38 -2.11 -1.70
C VAL A 151 -6.48 -0.97 -1.20
N GLY A 152 -6.98 0.25 -1.24
CA GLY A 152 -6.32 1.38 -0.59
C GLY A 152 -6.45 1.25 0.93
N VAL A 153 -5.32 1.26 1.65
CA VAL A 153 -5.32 1.07 3.10
C VAL A 153 -4.73 2.27 3.82
N GLY A 154 -5.42 2.73 4.85
CA GLY A 154 -5.02 3.92 5.60
C GLY A 154 -6.01 4.30 6.69
N PHE A 155 -5.96 5.56 7.07
CA PHE A 155 -6.83 6.14 8.09
C PHE A 155 -7.87 7.07 7.43
N LYS A 156 -9.06 7.19 8.03
CA LYS A 156 -10.12 8.10 7.53
C LYS A 156 -9.65 9.54 7.41
N GLU A 157 -8.75 9.96 8.27
CA GLU A 157 -8.13 11.29 8.28
C GLU A 157 -7.35 11.62 6.99
N GLN A 158 -6.98 10.58 6.21
CA GLN A 158 -6.31 10.73 4.91
C GLN A 158 -7.29 10.91 3.74
N GLN A 159 -8.59 10.87 3.99
CA GLN A 159 -9.58 10.99 2.91
C GLN A 159 -10.03 12.43 2.70
N ILE A 160 -10.16 12.81 1.43
CA ILE A 160 -10.77 14.07 0.99
C ILE A 160 -11.79 13.81 -0.12
N GLU A 161 -12.51 14.84 -0.54
CA GLU A 161 -13.53 14.72 -1.57
C GLU A 161 -12.92 14.38 -2.94
N SER A 162 -11.89 15.12 -3.36
CA SER A 162 -11.23 14.93 -4.64
C SER A 162 -9.76 15.34 -4.60
N LEU A 163 -8.89 14.52 -5.15
CA LEU A 163 -7.48 14.80 -5.35
C LEU A 163 -7.20 15.41 -6.72
N PRO A 164 -6.15 16.24 -6.86
CA PRO A 164 -5.67 16.64 -8.19
C PRO A 164 -5.14 15.42 -8.94
N ARG A 165 -5.51 15.28 -10.22
CA ARG A 165 -5.25 14.07 -11.04
C ARG A 165 -4.49 14.39 -12.29
N GLU A 166 -3.70 13.41 -12.70
CA GLU A 166 -3.06 13.34 -14.01
C GLU A 166 -3.61 12.13 -14.78
N PRO A 167 -3.55 12.10 -16.12
CA PRO A 167 -4.16 11.04 -16.94
C PRO A 167 -3.63 9.62 -16.63
N HIS A 168 -2.47 9.52 -16.02
CA HIS A 168 -1.85 8.23 -15.67
C HIS A 168 -2.15 7.75 -14.24
N ASP A 169 -2.84 8.54 -13.43
CA ASP A 169 -3.25 8.13 -12.08
C ASP A 169 -4.34 7.04 -12.19
N ILE A 170 -4.13 5.89 -11.53
CA ILE A 170 -5.03 4.74 -11.58
C ILE A 170 -5.85 4.66 -10.28
N PRO A 171 -7.20 4.63 -10.38
CA PRO A 171 -8.04 4.46 -9.20
C PRO A 171 -7.94 3.04 -8.64
N LEU A 172 -8.07 2.90 -7.33
CA LEU A 172 -8.17 1.63 -6.63
C LEU A 172 -9.62 1.11 -6.67
N ARG A 173 -9.78 -0.23 -6.64
CA ARG A 173 -11.12 -0.86 -6.67
C ARG A 173 -11.92 -0.58 -5.41
N CYS A 174 -11.28 -0.54 -4.26
CA CYS A 174 -11.91 -0.15 -3.00
C CYS A 174 -10.93 0.52 -2.05
N LEU A 175 -11.47 1.21 -1.05
CA LEU A 175 -10.72 1.80 0.05
C LEU A 175 -11.18 1.14 1.36
N TYR A 176 -10.22 0.74 2.17
CA TYR A 176 -10.44 0.35 3.56
C TYR A 176 -9.72 1.34 4.46
N LEU A 177 -10.43 2.36 4.86
CA LEU A 177 -9.95 3.43 5.74
C LEU A 177 -10.59 3.28 7.11
N THR A 178 -9.76 3.06 8.09
CA THR A 178 -10.18 2.83 9.49
C THR A 178 -10.27 4.10 10.27
#